data_f20679057a7bfacc55cecf2ea4b2389b
#
_entry.id   f20679057a7bfacc55cecf2ea4b2389b
#
_cell.length_a   1.000
_cell.length_b   1.000
_cell.length_c   1.000
_cell.angle_alpha   90.00
_cell.angle_beta   90.00
_cell.angle_gamma   90.00
#
_symmetry.space_group_name_H-M   'P 1'
#
loop_
_entity.id
_entity.type
_entity.pdbx_description
1 polymer ?
#
loop_
_entity_poly.entity_id
_entity_poly.type
_entity_poly.pdbx_seq_one_letter_code
_entity_poly.pdbx_strand_id
1 'polypeptide(L)'
;NVHKVSCDLAEMKTLPEKIPTGEYDLFYHFAWAGSAGPARADTALQLNNVQWTVDALRAAKELGCRRFVCAGSIVEHETMAAAYTQGNRPGMGYIYGSGKLAAHTMCMSVAANIGIELVWPEITNAYGIGERSPRLVNTTIQKCIRGEVPQFTAGTQNYDFVYIDDVARAFRLIGEKGKPFHEYLIGSSSARPLRQFLEEMQQAIAPELTFAFGDVPFTGVDLPLAAFDCTETERDTGFRAEVSFAEGCKRTCDWWHKVLAKEEEG
;
A
#
# COMPACT_ATOMS: atom_id res chain seq x y z
N ASN A 1 -18.54 18.41 -4.82
CA ASN A 1 -19.53 17.44 -5.27
C ASN A 1 -18.84 16.12 -5.59
N VAL A 2 -19.43 14.99 -5.16
CA VAL A 2 -18.93 13.64 -5.47
C VAL A 2 -19.97 12.94 -6.31
N HIS A 3 -19.57 12.48 -7.50
CA HIS A 3 -20.38 11.63 -8.37
C HIS A 3 -19.90 10.18 -8.24
N LYS A 4 -20.80 9.26 -7.92
CA LYS A 4 -20.49 7.83 -7.81
C LYS A 4 -20.83 7.14 -9.13
N VAL A 5 -19.83 6.46 -9.71
CA VAL A 5 -19.96 5.65 -10.92
C VAL A 5 -19.43 4.26 -10.61
N SER A 6 -20.17 3.21 -10.99
CA SER A 6 -19.72 1.83 -10.84
C SER A 6 -19.08 1.33 -12.13
N CYS A 7 -17.87 0.80 -12.01
CA CYS A 7 -17.16 0.16 -13.11
C CYS A 7 -16.33 -1.00 -12.56
N ASP A 8 -16.48 -2.19 -13.16
CA ASP A 8 -15.61 -3.32 -12.84
C ASP A 8 -14.20 -3.08 -13.40
N LEU A 9 -13.17 -3.58 -12.71
CA LEU A 9 -11.79 -3.49 -13.20
C LEU A 9 -11.62 -4.13 -14.58
N ALA A 10 -12.32 -5.23 -14.85
CA ALA A 10 -12.30 -5.89 -16.15
C ALA A 10 -12.92 -5.04 -17.28
N GLU A 11 -13.68 -3.99 -16.94
CA GLU A 11 -14.36 -3.10 -17.87
C GLU A 11 -13.72 -1.71 -17.96
N MET A 12 -12.48 -1.52 -17.48
CA MET A 12 -11.82 -0.20 -17.43
C MET A 12 -11.80 0.53 -18.78
N LYS A 13 -11.80 -0.19 -19.89
CA LYS A 13 -11.88 0.41 -21.24
C LYS A 13 -13.19 1.18 -21.49
N THR A 14 -14.27 0.79 -20.81
CA THR A 14 -15.59 1.45 -20.96
C THR A 14 -15.83 2.54 -19.92
N LEU A 15 -14.86 2.79 -19.03
CA LEU A 15 -14.99 3.80 -17.99
C LEU A 15 -15.30 5.20 -18.53
N PRO A 16 -14.66 5.68 -19.63
CA PRO A 16 -14.98 6.99 -20.19
C PRO A 16 -16.45 7.18 -20.59
N GLU A 17 -17.12 6.12 -21.06
CA GLU A 17 -18.53 6.15 -21.42
C GLU A 17 -19.46 6.27 -20.20
N LYS A 18 -19.00 5.84 -19.03
CA LYS A 18 -19.75 5.82 -17.76
C LYS A 18 -19.57 7.11 -16.96
N ILE A 19 -18.50 7.86 -17.21
CA ILE A 19 -18.17 9.08 -16.47
C ILE A 19 -18.89 10.28 -17.11
N PRO A 20 -19.56 11.14 -16.32
CA PRO A 20 -20.18 12.35 -16.84
C PRO A 20 -19.19 13.23 -17.60
N THR A 21 -19.63 13.90 -18.65
CA THR A 21 -18.82 14.90 -19.36
C THR A 21 -18.37 15.98 -18.38
N GLY A 22 -17.09 16.30 -18.38
CA GLY A 22 -16.49 17.28 -17.47
C GLY A 22 -15.03 17.52 -17.77
N GLU A 23 -14.41 18.40 -17.01
CA GLU A 23 -12.96 18.64 -17.02
C GLU A 23 -12.33 17.88 -15.85
N TYR A 24 -11.41 16.98 -16.14
CA TYR A 24 -10.72 16.15 -15.15
C TYR A 24 -9.21 16.36 -15.26
N ASP A 25 -8.59 16.84 -14.19
CA ASP A 25 -7.14 17.13 -14.17
C ASP A 25 -6.31 15.90 -13.85
N LEU A 26 -6.74 15.13 -12.84
CA LEU A 26 -6.00 14.04 -12.24
C LEU A 26 -6.84 12.77 -12.17
N PHE A 27 -6.22 11.64 -12.48
CA PHE A 27 -6.80 10.33 -12.27
C PHE A 27 -6.00 9.58 -11.21
N TYR A 28 -6.64 9.21 -10.10
CA TYR A 28 -6.05 8.37 -9.07
C TYR A 28 -6.50 6.92 -9.22
N HIS A 29 -5.57 6.00 -9.39
CA HIS A 29 -5.84 4.58 -9.49
C HIS A 29 -5.37 3.85 -8.23
N PHE A 30 -6.32 3.50 -7.35
CA PHE A 30 -6.07 2.75 -6.13
C PHE A 30 -6.54 1.29 -6.21
N ALA A 31 -7.32 0.96 -7.22
CA ALA A 31 -7.97 -0.33 -7.34
C ALA A 31 -6.95 -1.43 -7.71
N TRP A 32 -7.00 -2.53 -7.00
CA TRP A 32 -6.20 -3.73 -7.26
C TRP A 32 -6.89 -4.95 -6.63
N ALA A 33 -7.29 -5.92 -7.43
CA ALA A 33 -7.90 -7.14 -6.93
C ALA A 33 -6.86 -8.07 -6.31
N GLY A 34 -7.16 -8.64 -5.13
CA GLY A 34 -6.26 -9.59 -4.47
C GLY A 34 -4.98 -8.96 -3.91
N SER A 35 -5.05 -7.78 -3.31
CA SER A 35 -3.91 -7.13 -2.64
C SER A 35 -3.57 -7.73 -1.27
N ALA A 36 -4.40 -8.63 -0.74
CA ALA A 36 -4.21 -9.27 0.56
C ALA A 36 -4.64 -10.75 0.51
N GLY A 37 -4.17 -11.54 1.48
CA GLY A 37 -4.51 -12.94 1.63
C GLY A 37 -4.03 -13.84 0.47
N PRO A 38 -4.66 -15.02 0.27
CA PRO A 38 -4.24 -16.01 -0.73
C PRO A 38 -4.28 -15.51 -2.18
N ALA A 39 -5.17 -14.55 -2.49
CA ALA A 39 -5.31 -13.98 -3.83
C ALA A 39 -4.05 -13.25 -4.33
N ARG A 40 -3.13 -12.88 -3.43
CA ARG A 40 -1.80 -12.36 -3.81
C ARG A 40 -0.97 -13.36 -4.63
N ALA A 41 -1.23 -14.65 -4.47
CA ALA A 41 -0.53 -15.74 -5.14
C ALA A 41 -1.23 -16.21 -6.43
N ASP A 42 -2.36 -15.63 -6.80
CA ASP A 42 -3.08 -15.97 -8.02
C ASP A 42 -2.45 -15.27 -9.23
N THR A 43 -1.70 -16.02 -10.02
CA THR A 43 -0.99 -15.49 -11.20
C THR A 43 -1.92 -14.88 -12.24
N ALA A 44 -3.07 -15.51 -12.50
CA ALA A 44 -4.02 -15.01 -13.50
C ALA A 44 -4.63 -13.67 -13.05
N LEU A 45 -5.04 -13.60 -11.78
CA LEU A 45 -5.58 -12.37 -11.21
C LEU A 45 -4.54 -11.24 -11.23
N GLN A 46 -3.29 -11.53 -10.85
CA GLN A 46 -2.25 -10.50 -10.84
C GLN A 46 -1.89 -10.01 -12.26
N LEU A 47 -1.88 -10.88 -13.26
CA LEU A 47 -1.72 -10.48 -14.66
C LEU A 47 -2.91 -9.65 -15.17
N ASN A 48 -4.13 -9.99 -14.79
CA ASN A 48 -5.30 -9.20 -15.12
C ASN A 48 -5.21 -7.77 -14.51
N ASN A 49 -4.75 -7.64 -13.27
CA ASN A 49 -4.53 -6.32 -12.66
C ASN A 49 -3.54 -5.47 -13.47
N VAL A 50 -2.50 -6.06 -14.03
CA VAL A 50 -1.55 -5.35 -14.92
C VAL A 50 -2.30 -4.77 -16.12
N GLN A 51 -3.10 -5.59 -16.80
CA GLN A 51 -3.86 -5.16 -17.96
C GLN A 51 -4.88 -4.06 -17.58
N TRP A 52 -5.63 -4.25 -16.49
CA TRP A 52 -6.63 -3.30 -16.03
C TRP A 52 -6.02 -1.95 -15.63
N THR A 53 -4.82 -1.95 -15.04
CA THR A 53 -4.10 -0.72 -14.72
C THR A 53 -3.68 0.05 -15.99
N VAL A 54 -3.20 -0.65 -17.02
CA VAL A 54 -2.89 -0.04 -18.31
C VAL A 54 -4.16 0.48 -19.00
N ASP A 55 -5.27 -0.24 -18.89
CA ASP A 55 -6.56 0.20 -19.46
C ASP A 55 -7.09 1.44 -18.70
N ALA A 56 -6.93 1.50 -17.37
CA ALA A 56 -7.26 2.69 -16.57
C ALA A 56 -6.42 3.91 -16.96
N LEU A 57 -5.12 3.71 -17.24
CA LEU A 57 -4.25 4.78 -17.75
C LEU A 57 -4.74 5.34 -19.09
N ARG A 58 -5.16 4.47 -20.02
CA ARG A 58 -5.73 4.88 -21.32
C ARG A 58 -7.06 5.60 -21.14
N ALA A 59 -7.93 5.09 -20.26
CA ALA A 59 -9.19 5.73 -19.92
C ALA A 59 -8.99 7.13 -19.33
N ALA A 60 -7.98 7.30 -18.45
CA ALA A 60 -7.61 8.61 -17.91
C ALA A 60 -7.22 9.60 -19.03
N LYS A 61 -6.44 9.14 -20.02
CA LYS A 61 -6.08 9.97 -21.18
C LYS A 61 -7.29 10.34 -22.01
N GLU A 62 -8.19 9.41 -22.26
CA GLU A 62 -9.43 9.65 -23.03
C GLU A 62 -10.36 10.65 -22.32
N LEU A 63 -10.43 10.61 -20.99
CA LEU A 63 -11.14 11.58 -20.15
C LEU A 63 -10.50 12.98 -20.12
N GLY A 64 -9.33 13.15 -20.76
CA GLY A 64 -8.63 14.43 -20.81
C GLY A 64 -7.76 14.72 -19.60
N CYS A 65 -7.57 13.76 -18.69
CA CYS A 65 -6.68 13.94 -17.55
C CYS A 65 -5.24 14.22 -18.03
N ARG A 66 -4.60 15.23 -17.44
CA ARG A 66 -3.20 15.53 -17.71
C ARG A 66 -2.25 14.55 -17.00
N ARG A 67 -2.70 13.96 -15.88
CA ARG A 67 -1.88 13.12 -15.01
C ARG A 67 -2.62 11.89 -14.50
N PHE A 68 -1.92 10.77 -14.49
CA PHE A 68 -2.32 9.50 -13.88
C PHE A 68 -1.42 9.20 -12.68
N VAL A 69 -2.03 9.03 -11.51
CA VAL A 69 -1.38 8.71 -10.25
C VAL A 69 -1.80 7.31 -9.82
N CYS A 70 -0.87 6.37 -9.82
CA CYS A 70 -1.17 4.97 -9.53
C CYS A 70 -0.49 4.48 -8.25
N ALA A 71 -1.24 3.85 -7.38
CA ALA A 71 -0.70 3.29 -6.14
C ALA A 71 0.25 2.12 -6.43
N GLY A 72 1.55 2.34 -6.22
CA GLY A 72 2.60 1.35 -6.16
C GLY A 72 2.77 0.76 -4.74
N SER A 73 3.81 -0.01 -4.54
CA SER A 73 4.09 -0.68 -3.27
C SER A 73 5.58 -0.94 -3.09
N ILE A 74 6.08 -0.81 -1.86
CA ILE A 74 7.45 -1.20 -1.47
C ILE A 74 7.77 -2.67 -1.86
N VAL A 75 6.76 -3.51 -2.04
CA VAL A 75 6.92 -4.90 -2.49
C VAL A 75 7.53 -4.98 -3.91
N GLU A 76 7.48 -3.93 -4.69
CA GLU A 76 8.16 -3.85 -5.99
C GLU A 76 9.69 -3.92 -5.79
N HIS A 77 10.22 -3.20 -4.81
CA HIS A 77 11.64 -3.27 -4.40
C HIS A 77 12.01 -4.64 -3.84
N GLU A 78 11.16 -5.22 -2.98
CA GLU A 78 11.35 -6.58 -2.46
C GLU A 78 11.41 -7.59 -3.61
N THR A 79 10.54 -7.46 -4.60
CA THR A 79 10.47 -8.36 -5.77
C THR A 79 11.72 -8.24 -6.63
N MET A 80 12.21 -7.03 -6.89
CA MET A 80 13.47 -6.82 -7.60
C MET A 80 14.65 -7.42 -6.83
N ALA A 81 14.76 -7.17 -5.54
CA ALA A 81 15.80 -7.75 -4.70
C ALA A 81 15.75 -9.28 -4.70
N ALA A 82 14.56 -9.87 -4.62
CA ALA A 82 14.37 -11.31 -4.69
C ALA A 82 14.78 -11.89 -6.05
N ALA A 83 14.40 -11.25 -7.15
CA ALA A 83 14.66 -11.71 -8.51
C ALA A 83 16.15 -11.69 -8.86
N TYR A 84 16.88 -10.69 -8.39
CA TYR A 84 18.31 -10.52 -8.70
C TYR A 84 19.27 -11.16 -7.69
N THR A 85 18.75 -11.79 -6.62
CA THR A 85 19.58 -12.58 -5.70
C THR A 85 19.80 -13.99 -6.22
N GLN A 86 21.03 -14.33 -6.57
CA GLN A 86 21.39 -15.64 -7.09
C GLN A 86 21.05 -16.77 -6.10
N GLY A 87 20.41 -17.84 -6.59
CA GLY A 87 20.01 -18.98 -5.79
C GLY A 87 18.78 -18.76 -4.90
N ASN A 88 18.18 -17.58 -4.92
CA ASN A 88 16.97 -17.31 -4.17
C ASN A 88 15.78 -18.14 -4.71
N ARG A 89 14.88 -18.51 -3.80
CA ARG A 89 13.65 -19.24 -4.10
C ARG A 89 12.46 -18.47 -3.51
N PRO A 90 12.03 -17.38 -4.19
CA PRO A 90 10.98 -16.53 -3.65
C PRO A 90 9.68 -17.31 -3.50
N GLY A 91 8.96 -17.05 -2.41
CA GLY A 91 7.66 -17.64 -2.16
C GLY A 91 6.55 -17.04 -3.04
N MET A 92 5.37 -17.66 -3.02
CA MET A 92 4.20 -17.23 -3.83
C MET A 92 3.74 -15.79 -3.55
N GLY A 93 4.10 -15.19 -2.41
CA GLY A 93 3.79 -13.79 -2.09
C GLY A 93 4.39 -12.76 -3.06
N TYR A 94 5.46 -13.13 -3.79
CA TYR A 94 6.10 -12.26 -4.78
C TYR A 94 5.34 -12.14 -6.10
N ILE A 95 4.34 -12.98 -6.35
CA ILE A 95 3.48 -12.88 -7.54
C ILE A 95 2.75 -11.54 -7.57
N TYR A 96 2.24 -11.08 -6.42
CA TYR A 96 1.66 -9.75 -6.29
C TYR A 96 2.66 -8.63 -6.63
N GLY A 97 3.88 -8.69 -6.08
CA GLY A 97 4.92 -7.70 -6.36
C GLY A 97 5.37 -7.71 -7.83
N SER A 98 5.44 -8.91 -8.44
CA SER A 98 5.72 -9.04 -9.88
C SER A 98 4.63 -8.39 -10.73
N GLY A 99 3.36 -8.54 -10.35
CA GLY A 99 2.24 -7.85 -11.00
C GLY A 99 2.36 -6.33 -10.88
N LYS A 100 2.65 -5.82 -9.67
CA LYS A 100 2.84 -4.38 -9.45
C LYS A 100 3.98 -3.81 -10.28
N LEU A 101 5.15 -4.44 -10.25
CA LEU A 101 6.32 -4.03 -11.04
C LEU A 101 6.05 -4.08 -12.55
N ALA A 102 5.35 -5.11 -13.03
CA ALA A 102 4.96 -5.20 -14.44
C ALA A 102 3.99 -4.08 -14.84
N ALA A 103 2.99 -3.78 -14.00
CA ALA A 103 2.06 -2.67 -14.25
C ALA A 103 2.80 -1.33 -14.29
N HIS A 104 3.73 -1.10 -13.35
CA HIS A 104 4.54 0.10 -13.27
C HIS A 104 5.34 0.32 -14.58
N THR A 105 6.16 -0.64 -14.95
CA THR A 105 7.02 -0.53 -16.14
C THR A 105 6.23 -0.41 -17.45
N MET A 106 5.10 -1.14 -17.57
CA MET A 106 4.21 -1.01 -18.73
C MET A 106 3.52 0.36 -18.76
N CYS A 107 3.03 0.85 -17.63
CA CYS A 107 2.42 2.18 -17.56
C CYS A 107 3.40 3.29 -17.88
N MET A 108 4.68 3.20 -17.46
CA MET A 108 5.72 4.17 -17.85
C MET A 108 5.83 4.27 -19.37
N SER A 109 5.96 3.14 -20.06
CA SER A 109 6.11 3.11 -21.52
C SER A 109 4.83 3.60 -22.22
N VAL A 110 3.66 3.16 -21.77
CA VAL A 110 2.39 3.58 -22.38
C VAL A 110 2.14 5.07 -22.14
N ALA A 111 2.33 5.58 -20.92
CA ALA A 111 2.13 6.98 -20.57
C ALA A 111 3.00 7.92 -21.43
N ALA A 112 4.29 7.58 -21.61
CA ALA A 112 5.20 8.33 -22.45
C ALA A 112 4.73 8.40 -23.91
N ASN A 113 4.22 7.29 -24.45
CA ASN A 113 3.77 7.21 -25.84
C ASN A 113 2.44 7.92 -26.12
N ILE A 114 1.50 7.90 -25.16
CA ILE A 114 0.19 8.57 -25.33
C ILE A 114 0.18 10.02 -24.82
N GLY A 115 1.28 10.47 -24.22
CA GLY A 115 1.44 11.84 -23.73
C GLY A 115 0.56 12.17 -22.54
N ILE A 116 0.58 11.33 -21.49
CA ILE A 116 -0.01 11.62 -20.17
C ILE A 116 1.10 11.56 -19.13
N GLU A 117 1.07 12.46 -18.15
CA GLU A 117 2.00 12.40 -17.03
C GLU A 117 1.71 11.18 -16.15
N LEU A 118 2.72 10.37 -15.87
CA LEU A 118 2.64 9.28 -14.88
C LEU A 118 3.36 9.70 -13.59
N VAL A 119 2.74 9.43 -12.45
CA VAL A 119 3.38 9.49 -11.13
C VAL A 119 3.06 8.19 -10.39
N TRP A 120 4.09 7.56 -9.82
CA TRP A 120 3.97 6.24 -9.19
C TRP A 120 4.36 6.27 -7.71
N PRO A 121 3.43 6.63 -6.81
CA PRO A 121 3.67 6.59 -5.38
C PRO A 121 3.69 5.15 -4.86
N GLU A 122 4.77 4.76 -4.21
CA GLU A 122 4.94 3.45 -3.58
C GLU A 122 4.69 3.55 -2.07
N ILE A 123 3.72 2.78 -1.60
CA ILE A 123 3.35 2.77 -0.18
C ILE A 123 4.22 1.74 0.53
N THR A 124 4.79 2.10 1.68
CA THR A 124 5.49 1.17 2.55
C THR A 124 4.51 0.15 3.15
N ASN A 125 4.01 0.35 4.36
CA ASN A 125 2.97 -0.48 4.94
C ASN A 125 1.89 0.42 5.55
N ALA A 126 0.85 0.68 4.76
CA ALA A 126 -0.30 1.44 5.23
C ALA A 126 -1.09 0.64 6.27
N TYR A 127 -1.53 1.30 7.33
CA TYR A 127 -2.41 0.75 8.35
C TYR A 127 -3.35 1.84 8.87
N GLY A 128 -4.42 1.44 9.55
CA GLY A 128 -5.31 2.41 10.16
C GLY A 128 -6.77 1.98 10.19
N ILE A 129 -7.62 2.95 10.50
CA ILE A 129 -9.07 2.76 10.54
C ILE A 129 -9.60 2.32 9.18
N GLY A 130 -10.62 1.45 9.18
CA GLY A 130 -11.24 0.92 7.96
C GLY A 130 -10.57 -0.33 7.38
N GLU A 131 -9.35 -0.67 7.78
CA GLU A 131 -8.66 -1.87 7.32
C GLU A 131 -9.24 -3.13 7.98
N ARG A 132 -9.78 -4.03 7.16
CA ARG A 132 -10.33 -5.32 7.61
C ARG A 132 -9.56 -6.54 7.09
N SER A 133 -8.56 -6.32 6.25
CA SER A 133 -7.75 -7.41 5.71
C SER A 133 -6.80 -8.00 6.77
N PRO A 134 -6.36 -9.25 6.61
CA PRO A 134 -5.50 -9.93 7.58
C PRO A 134 -4.03 -9.47 7.49
N ARG A 135 -3.80 -8.16 7.63
CA ARG A 135 -2.46 -7.56 7.68
C ARG A 135 -1.94 -7.52 9.11
N LEU A 136 -0.62 -7.45 9.26
CA LEU A 136 0.09 -7.60 10.52
C LEU A 136 -0.47 -6.70 11.64
N VAL A 137 -0.52 -5.38 11.45
CA VAL A 137 -1.01 -4.43 12.47
C VAL A 137 -2.45 -4.77 12.86
N ASN A 138 -3.29 -5.00 11.86
CA ASN A 138 -4.70 -5.26 12.02
C ASN A 138 -4.99 -6.55 12.80
N THR A 139 -4.33 -7.66 12.41
CA THR A 139 -4.48 -8.95 13.10
C THR A 139 -3.91 -8.92 14.51
N THR A 140 -2.82 -8.18 14.72
CA THR A 140 -2.20 -8.02 16.04
C THR A 140 -3.14 -7.26 16.98
N ILE A 141 -3.71 -6.14 16.55
CA ILE A 141 -4.66 -5.36 17.34
C ILE A 141 -5.87 -6.23 17.75
N GLN A 142 -6.44 -6.97 16.80
CA GLN A 142 -7.58 -7.86 17.11
C GLN A 142 -7.22 -8.94 18.12
N LYS A 143 -6.03 -9.52 18.03
CA LYS A 143 -5.55 -10.48 19.05
C LYS A 143 -5.40 -9.82 20.42
N CYS A 144 -4.79 -8.63 20.46
CA CYS A 144 -4.67 -7.88 21.72
C CYS A 144 -6.02 -7.61 22.38
N ILE A 145 -7.03 -7.17 21.60
CA ILE A 145 -8.39 -6.93 22.10
C ILE A 145 -9.02 -8.21 22.71
N ARG A 146 -8.71 -9.40 22.13
CA ARG A 146 -9.20 -10.69 22.66
C ARG A 146 -8.35 -11.26 23.80
N GLY A 147 -7.27 -10.59 24.21
CA GLY A 147 -6.34 -11.11 25.20
C GLY A 147 -5.48 -12.28 24.70
N GLU A 148 -5.39 -12.47 23.38
CA GLU A 148 -4.59 -13.51 22.76
C GLU A 148 -3.14 -13.03 22.61
N VAL A 149 -2.16 -13.93 22.86
CA VAL A 149 -0.74 -13.63 22.68
C VAL A 149 -0.39 -13.67 21.18
N PRO A 150 -0.01 -12.54 20.55
CA PRO A 150 0.46 -12.53 19.19
C PRO A 150 1.85 -13.19 19.07
N GLN A 151 2.07 -13.93 17.97
CA GLN A 151 3.33 -14.58 17.64
C GLN A 151 3.94 -13.93 16.38
N PHE A 152 5.24 -13.71 16.41
CA PHE A 152 5.96 -13.02 15.36
C PHE A 152 7.24 -13.75 14.94
N THR A 153 7.80 -13.33 13.82
CA THR A 153 9.21 -13.63 13.48
C THR A 153 10.14 -13.05 14.54
N ALA A 154 11.44 -13.24 14.44
CA ALA A 154 12.41 -12.57 15.31
C ALA A 154 12.29 -11.02 15.24
N GLY A 155 11.68 -10.50 14.17
CA GLY A 155 11.43 -9.08 13.98
C GLY A 155 12.68 -8.26 13.65
N THR A 156 13.72 -8.92 13.13
CA THR A 156 15.00 -8.27 12.77
C THR A 156 14.96 -7.55 11.43
N GLN A 157 14.03 -7.94 10.55
CA GLN A 157 13.86 -7.32 9.24
C GLN A 157 13.37 -5.88 9.36
N ASN A 158 13.84 -5.03 8.46
CA ASN A 158 13.44 -3.62 8.43
C ASN A 158 12.02 -3.44 7.88
N TYR A 159 11.29 -2.53 8.48
CA TYR A 159 9.93 -2.16 8.11
C TYR A 159 9.74 -0.65 8.24
N ASP A 160 8.68 -0.17 7.60
CA ASP A 160 8.13 1.16 7.83
C ASP A 160 6.60 1.06 7.78
N PHE A 161 5.92 1.75 8.70
CA PHE A 161 4.46 1.81 8.78
C PHE A 161 4.00 3.24 8.68
N VAL A 162 3.02 3.51 7.81
CA VAL A 162 2.44 4.83 7.62
C VAL A 162 0.93 4.79 7.85
N TYR A 163 0.42 5.75 8.64
CA TYR A 163 -1.00 5.81 8.97
C TYR A 163 -1.84 6.28 7.78
N ILE A 164 -3.06 5.75 7.64
CA ILE A 164 -3.92 5.95 6.46
C ILE A 164 -4.21 7.42 6.13
N ASP A 165 -4.36 8.29 7.14
CA ASP A 165 -4.58 9.72 6.92
C ASP A 165 -3.36 10.39 6.27
N ASP A 166 -2.15 9.98 6.68
CA ASP A 166 -0.91 10.44 6.06
C ASP A 166 -0.77 9.92 4.63
N VAL A 167 -1.17 8.66 4.38
CA VAL A 167 -1.19 8.10 3.01
C VAL A 167 -2.11 8.93 2.11
N ALA A 168 -3.32 9.24 2.57
CA ALA A 168 -4.27 10.05 1.80
C ALA A 168 -3.72 11.45 1.50
N ARG A 169 -3.09 12.09 2.49
CA ARG A 169 -2.44 13.39 2.34
C ARG A 169 -1.25 13.35 1.40
N ALA A 170 -0.43 12.29 1.48
CA ALA A 170 0.69 12.07 0.57
C ALA A 170 0.23 11.95 -0.88
N PHE A 171 -0.77 11.12 -1.16
CA PHE A 171 -1.31 10.96 -2.53
C PHE A 171 -1.82 12.29 -3.09
N ARG A 172 -2.52 13.10 -2.29
CA ARG A 172 -2.97 14.41 -2.73
C ARG A 172 -1.77 15.32 -3.09
N LEU A 173 -0.80 15.43 -2.21
CA LEU A 173 0.38 16.28 -2.43
C LEU A 173 1.22 15.82 -3.63
N ILE A 174 1.41 14.51 -3.78
CA ILE A 174 2.13 13.91 -4.90
C ILE A 174 1.37 14.13 -6.20
N GLY A 175 0.05 13.96 -6.21
CA GLY A 175 -0.77 14.24 -7.38
C GLY A 175 -0.71 15.69 -7.84
N GLU A 176 -0.71 16.62 -6.89
CA GLU A 176 -0.65 18.06 -7.15
C GLU A 176 0.76 18.53 -7.58
N LYS A 177 1.82 18.06 -6.91
CA LYS A 177 3.18 18.63 -6.97
C LYS A 177 4.24 17.68 -7.51
N GLY A 178 3.99 16.36 -7.52
CA GLY A 178 4.95 15.37 -7.98
C GLY A 178 5.42 15.63 -9.41
N LYS A 179 6.66 15.31 -9.68
CA LYS A 179 7.24 15.43 -11.03
C LYS A 179 6.75 14.30 -11.92
N PRO A 180 6.47 14.56 -13.20
CA PRO A 180 6.11 13.50 -14.15
C PRO A 180 7.20 12.42 -14.25
N PHE A 181 6.79 11.16 -14.33
CA PHE A 181 7.68 9.99 -14.45
C PHE A 181 8.64 9.79 -13.27
N HIS A 182 8.20 10.23 -12.05
CA HIS A 182 8.92 9.98 -10.81
C HIS A 182 8.15 8.98 -9.95
N GLU A 183 8.92 8.16 -9.25
CA GLU A 183 8.48 7.35 -8.12
C GLU A 183 8.57 8.17 -6.84
N TYR A 184 7.65 7.96 -5.92
CA TYR A 184 7.66 8.63 -4.63
C TYR A 184 7.34 7.63 -3.53
N LEU A 185 8.24 7.46 -2.59
CA LEU A 185 7.96 6.59 -1.45
C LEU A 185 7.06 7.30 -0.44
N ILE A 186 5.96 6.63 -0.07
CA ILE A 186 5.05 7.06 0.99
C ILE A 186 5.33 6.22 2.22
N GLY A 187 6.04 6.78 3.18
CA GLY A 187 6.42 6.16 4.43
C GLY A 187 6.39 7.16 5.59
N SER A 188 6.74 6.65 6.78
CA SER A 188 6.79 7.46 8.00
C SER A 188 8.10 8.23 8.19
N SER A 189 9.11 7.97 7.37
CA SER A 189 10.50 8.42 7.57
C SER A 189 11.14 7.92 8.88
N SER A 190 10.61 6.82 9.44
CA SER A 190 11.05 6.25 10.72
C SER A 190 11.28 4.74 10.63
N ALA A 191 11.69 4.27 9.45
CA ALA A 191 11.96 2.86 9.18
C ALA A 191 12.98 2.28 10.19
N ARG A 192 12.71 1.08 10.69
CA ARG A 192 13.51 0.39 11.70
C ARG A 192 13.15 -1.10 11.74
N PRO A 193 13.90 -1.93 12.52
CA PRO A 193 13.53 -3.33 12.69
C PRO A 193 12.08 -3.50 13.19
N LEU A 194 11.36 -4.45 12.58
CA LEU A 194 9.95 -4.73 12.87
C LEU A 194 9.68 -4.91 14.36
N ARG A 195 10.60 -5.55 15.08
CA ARG A 195 10.48 -5.78 16.52
C ARG A 195 10.24 -4.48 17.30
N GLN A 196 10.92 -3.40 16.94
CA GLN A 196 10.77 -2.10 17.62
C GLN A 196 9.37 -1.52 17.43
N PHE A 197 8.77 -1.69 16.24
CA PHE A 197 7.38 -1.31 16.01
C PHE A 197 6.41 -2.15 16.85
N LEU A 198 6.63 -3.46 16.93
CA LEU A 198 5.76 -4.35 17.69
C LEU A 198 5.86 -4.11 19.20
N GLU A 199 7.06 -3.82 19.71
CA GLU A 199 7.25 -3.42 21.12
C GLU A 199 6.60 -2.07 21.41
N GLU A 200 6.68 -1.10 20.51
CA GLU A 200 5.97 0.19 20.62
C GLU A 200 4.45 -0.02 20.59
N MET A 201 3.93 -0.88 19.70
CA MET A 201 2.51 -1.24 19.66
C MET A 201 2.07 -1.87 20.97
N GLN A 202 2.81 -2.85 21.50
CA GLN A 202 2.53 -3.50 22.77
C GLN A 202 2.39 -2.48 23.90
N GLN A 203 3.36 -1.58 24.01
CA GLN A 203 3.32 -0.53 25.03
C GLN A 203 2.14 0.43 24.88
N ALA A 204 1.73 0.68 23.63
CA ALA A 204 0.67 1.64 23.33
C ALA A 204 -0.74 1.11 23.58
N ILE A 205 -1.00 -0.19 23.34
CA ILE A 205 -2.37 -0.75 23.31
C ILE A 205 -2.59 -2.00 24.16
N ALA A 206 -1.53 -2.68 24.58
CA ALA A 206 -1.62 -3.95 25.35
C ALA A 206 -0.39 -4.18 26.24
N PRO A 207 -0.05 -3.24 27.15
CA PRO A 207 1.16 -3.33 27.95
C PRO A 207 1.19 -4.55 28.89
N GLU A 208 0.04 -5.14 29.21
CA GLU A 208 -0.14 -6.33 30.04
C GLU A 208 0.15 -7.64 29.29
N LEU A 209 0.10 -7.66 27.96
CA LEU A 209 0.36 -8.85 27.16
C LEU A 209 1.87 -9.01 26.88
N THR A 210 2.35 -10.24 26.82
CA THR A 210 3.71 -10.52 26.38
C THR A 210 3.69 -11.00 24.92
N PHE A 211 4.32 -10.24 24.02
CA PHE A 211 4.44 -10.64 22.61
C PHE A 211 5.52 -11.72 22.45
N ALA A 212 5.23 -12.77 21.66
CA ALA A 212 6.15 -13.86 21.40
C ALA A 212 6.91 -13.64 20.09
N PHE A 213 8.25 -13.61 20.17
CA PHE A 213 9.14 -13.39 19.03
C PHE A 213 9.97 -14.63 18.72
N GLY A 214 10.16 -14.92 17.43
CA GLY A 214 11.00 -16.03 16.95
C GLY A 214 10.23 -17.32 16.66
N ASP A 215 8.93 -17.37 16.96
CA ASP A 215 8.10 -18.56 16.76
C ASP A 215 7.68 -18.74 15.30
N VAL A 216 7.73 -17.68 14.51
CA VAL A 216 7.36 -17.68 13.09
C VAL A 216 8.62 -17.49 12.24
N PRO A 217 8.90 -18.35 11.24
CA PRO A 217 10.05 -18.16 10.36
C PRO A 217 9.83 -16.95 9.44
N PHE A 218 10.89 -16.17 9.23
CA PHE A 218 10.88 -15.11 8.21
C PHE A 218 11.22 -15.71 6.85
N THR A 219 10.34 -15.50 5.87
CA THR A 219 10.47 -16.03 4.50
C THR A 219 10.53 -14.94 3.43
N GLY A 220 10.58 -13.67 3.85
CA GLY A 220 10.64 -12.51 2.99
C GLY A 220 12.06 -12.10 2.58
N VAL A 221 12.18 -10.94 1.95
CA VAL A 221 13.43 -10.23 1.70
C VAL A 221 13.54 -9.11 2.72
N ASP A 222 14.70 -9.00 3.35
CA ASP A 222 15.02 -7.87 4.23
C ASP A 222 15.61 -6.74 3.37
N LEU A 223 14.87 -5.65 3.25
CA LEU A 223 15.35 -4.47 2.55
C LEU A 223 16.26 -3.64 3.49
N PRO A 224 17.33 -3.04 2.96
CA PRO A 224 18.14 -2.11 3.74
C PRO A 224 17.33 -0.87 4.12
N LEU A 225 17.67 -0.20 5.22
CA LEU A 225 16.97 1.02 5.67
C LEU A 225 16.93 2.11 4.59
N ALA A 226 17.94 2.19 3.72
CA ALA A 226 17.98 3.13 2.61
C ALA A 226 16.84 2.94 1.60
N ALA A 227 16.23 1.75 1.51
CA ALA A 227 15.07 1.50 0.67
C ALA A 227 13.78 2.20 1.17
N PHE A 228 13.80 2.71 2.39
CA PHE A 228 12.69 3.43 3.02
C PHE A 228 12.91 4.95 3.08
N ASP A 229 13.80 5.48 2.24
CA ASP A 229 14.10 6.91 2.20
C ASP A 229 12.98 7.71 1.52
N CYS A 230 12.31 8.56 2.30
CA CYS A 230 11.23 9.44 1.83
C CYS A 230 11.73 10.87 1.48
N THR A 231 13.03 11.11 1.47
CA THR A 231 13.61 12.47 1.29
C THR A 231 13.18 13.11 -0.02
N GLU A 232 13.07 12.35 -1.11
CA GLU A 232 12.61 12.87 -2.39
C GLU A 232 11.14 13.28 -2.36
N THR A 233 10.29 12.48 -1.73
CA THR A 233 8.88 12.79 -1.54
C THR A 233 8.70 14.07 -0.73
N GLU A 234 9.44 14.22 0.36
CA GLU A 234 9.43 15.41 1.18
C GLU A 234 9.90 16.64 0.39
N ARG A 235 11.05 16.55 -0.27
CA ARG A 235 11.65 17.65 -1.03
C ARG A 235 10.71 18.20 -2.11
N ASP A 236 10.09 17.31 -2.89
CA ASP A 236 9.34 17.70 -4.07
C ASP A 236 7.88 18.07 -3.75
N THR A 237 7.31 17.51 -2.69
CA THR A 237 5.89 17.68 -2.38
C THR A 237 5.62 18.40 -1.05
N GLY A 238 6.59 18.42 -0.17
CA GLY A 238 6.45 18.90 1.23
C GLY A 238 5.72 17.91 2.13
N PHE A 239 5.55 16.64 1.70
CA PHE A 239 4.92 15.61 2.52
C PHE A 239 5.85 15.18 3.66
N ARG A 240 5.30 15.12 4.88
CA ARG A 240 5.86 14.44 6.04
C ARG A 240 4.75 13.71 6.77
N ALA A 241 4.99 12.50 7.23
CA ALA A 241 4.05 11.80 8.09
C ALA A 241 3.91 12.54 9.44
N GLU A 242 2.69 12.69 9.92
CA GLU A 242 2.36 13.42 11.14
C GLU A 242 1.87 12.51 12.27
N VAL A 243 1.32 11.35 11.91
CA VAL A 243 0.80 10.39 12.89
C VAL A 243 1.90 9.41 13.29
N SER A 244 2.32 9.43 14.57
CA SER A 244 3.25 8.45 15.09
C SER A 244 2.67 7.03 15.08
N PHE A 245 3.52 6.00 15.05
CA PHE A 245 3.05 4.62 15.02
C PHE A 245 2.22 4.27 16.27
N ALA A 246 2.65 4.68 17.46
CA ALA A 246 1.90 4.49 18.69
C ALA A 246 0.51 5.13 18.64
N GLU A 247 0.41 6.37 18.18
CA GLU A 247 -0.88 7.07 18.04
C GLU A 247 -1.78 6.39 17.01
N GLY A 248 -1.25 6.00 15.85
CA GLY A 248 -2.00 5.28 14.84
C GLY A 248 -2.52 3.92 15.34
N CYS A 249 -1.72 3.20 16.14
CA CYS A 249 -2.15 1.96 16.78
C CYS A 249 -3.32 2.19 17.75
N LYS A 250 -3.27 3.24 18.58
CA LYS A 250 -4.38 3.59 19.49
C LYS A 250 -5.67 3.90 18.73
N ARG A 251 -5.60 4.77 17.72
CA ARG A 251 -6.77 5.12 16.88
C ARG A 251 -7.38 3.89 16.20
N THR A 252 -6.53 2.99 15.71
CA THR A 252 -6.98 1.75 15.05
C THR A 252 -7.60 0.78 16.06
N CYS A 253 -7.04 0.67 17.27
CA CYS A 253 -7.56 -0.14 18.36
C CYS A 253 -8.95 0.35 18.80
N ASP A 254 -9.11 1.67 19.01
CA ASP A 254 -10.39 2.29 19.37
C ASP A 254 -11.46 2.08 18.29
N TRP A 255 -11.05 2.10 17.02
CA TRP A 255 -11.95 1.80 15.92
C TRP A 255 -12.39 0.33 15.93
N TRP A 256 -11.47 -0.62 16.16
CA TRP A 256 -11.80 -2.04 16.26
C TRP A 256 -12.72 -2.35 17.43
N HIS A 257 -12.54 -1.74 18.60
CA HIS A 257 -13.49 -1.89 19.70
C HIS A 257 -14.91 -1.50 19.28
N LYS A 258 -15.07 -0.41 18.55
CA LYS A 258 -16.39 0.02 18.05
C LYS A 258 -16.98 -0.92 16.99
N VAL A 259 -16.11 -1.52 16.15
CA VAL A 259 -16.54 -2.48 15.13
C VAL A 259 -17.01 -3.77 15.78
N LEU A 260 -16.21 -4.34 16.69
CA LEU A 260 -16.53 -5.60 17.36
C LEU A 260 -17.78 -5.48 18.22
N ALA A 261 -17.94 -4.39 18.97
CA ALA A 261 -19.16 -4.15 19.76
C ALA A 261 -20.44 -4.13 18.89
N LYS A 262 -20.37 -3.57 17.69
CA LYS A 262 -21.51 -3.58 16.76
C LYS A 262 -21.80 -4.96 16.14
N GLU A 263 -20.76 -5.78 15.96
CA GLU A 263 -20.91 -7.15 15.43
C GLU A 263 -21.50 -8.11 16.49
N GLU A 264 -21.36 -7.79 17.79
CA GLU A 264 -21.95 -8.54 18.89
C GLU A 264 -23.44 -8.17 19.14
N GLU A 265 -23.87 -6.99 18.73
CA GLU A 265 -25.23 -6.48 18.89
C GLU A 265 -26.19 -6.87 17.75
N GLY A 266 -25.69 -7.38 16.62
CA GLY A 266 -26.45 -7.69 15.39
C GLY A 266 -26.47 -9.15 15.05
#